data_a67416f22dc1e6c3befab3b8e69983ce
#
_entry.id   a67416f22dc1e6c3befab3b8e69983ce
#
_cell.length_a   1.000
_cell.length_b   1.000
_cell.length_c   1.000
_cell.angle_alpha   90.00
_cell.angle_beta   90.00
_cell.angle_gamma   90.00
#
_symmetry.space_group_name_H-M   'P 1'
#
loop_
_entity.id
_entity.type
_entity.pdbx_description
1 polymer ?
#
loop_
_entity_poly.entity_id
_entity_poly.type
_entity_poly.pdbx_seq_one_letter_code
_entity_poly.pdbx_strand_id
1 'polypeptide(L)'
;PFNCIRIYAIRMLTLITKFYTLKCACATVTSCTKILKRNYIENHPYKHIHPWKSFRQFSDDLLNNIVYNKDGFVVLNKPYGIRRKSLDTSTIHVRNNIPNGIDYTLHDALPYIAKQLNYLNLTIVKCPEMYMSGITLLAANERVHRAIELAYARSHFQVNTYWIITVGIPKQLKGQDHLGMKIISNPQFQHRKIILTSSWSQNEKKYHKIKLLKTEHKVLSNSTLNLCSLIELKSSTHAKSAIRLFATTYLYSPVLGDNIYASRIQKVGNTYVRVDPFLSCPGLPKLDIRLLRLLNVRPSQQEIIPVHIHLKSVVLPKFFGENLTVEAPLMPPFDWTCKQLDFKYLMPIMSHKAQSSL
;
A
#
# COMPACT_ATOMS: atom_id res chain seq x y z
N PRO A 1 -49.79 -18.34 -61.59
CA PRO A 1 -49.93 -18.17 -60.12
C PRO A 1 -48.89 -18.99 -59.34
N PHE A 2 -48.36 -20.07 -59.89
CA PHE A 2 -47.40 -20.96 -59.14
C PHE A 2 -45.98 -20.40 -58.97
N ASN A 3 -45.54 -19.47 -59.77
CA ASN A 3 -44.19 -18.94 -59.70
C ASN A 3 -44.03 -17.85 -58.62
N CYS A 4 -45.05 -17.16 -58.20
CA CYS A 4 -44.97 -16.15 -57.11
C CYS A 4 -44.80 -16.76 -55.72
N ILE A 5 -45.44 -17.89 -55.47
CA ILE A 5 -45.32 -18.55 -54.15
C ILE A 5 -43.93 -19.15 -53.90
N ARG A 6 -43.24 -19.61 -54.97
CA ARG A 6 -41.91 -20.17 -54.86
C ARG A 6 -40.84 -19.11 -54.55
N ILE A 7 -41.00 -17.90 -55.06
CA ILE A 7 -40.08 -16.77 -54.80
C ILE A 7 -40.25 -16.24 -53.38
N TYR A 8 -41.46 -16.22 -52.81
CA TYR A 8 -41.72 -15.83 -51.45
C TYR A 8 -41.18 -16.85 -50.44
N ALA A 9 -41.30 -18.14 -50.71
CA ALA A 9 -40.78 -19.21 -49.86
C ALA A 9 -39.25 -19.19 -49.79
N ILE A 10 -38.56 -18.94 -50.91
CA ILE A 10 -37.08 -18.84 -50.94
C ILE A 10 -36.60 -17.58 -50.21
N ARG A 11 -37.29 -16.45 -50.32
CA ARG A 11 -36.94 -15.21 -49.56
C ARG A 11 -37.19 -15.34 -48.06
N MET A 12 -38.22 -16.07 -47.65
CA MET A 12 -38.48 -16.35 -46.23
C MET A 12 -37.43 -17.31 -45.65
N LEU A 13 -37.02 -18.35 -46.38
CA LEU A 13 -35.95 -19.24 -45.92
C LEU A 13 -34.59 -18.55 -45.80
N THR A 14 -34.24 -17.64 -46.70
CA THR A 14 -33.00 -16.83 -46.61
C THR A 14 -33.05 -15.81 -45.48
N LEU A 15 -34.20 -15.25 -45.11
CA LEU A 15 -34.36 -14.41 -43.94
C LEU A 15 -34.25 -15.21 -42.64
N ILE A 16 -34.83 -16.38 -42.57
CA ILE A 16 -34.73 -17.24 -41.37
C ILE A 16 -33.30 -17.73 -41.16
N THR A 17 -32.58 -18.13 -42.20
CA THR A 17 -31.17 -18.52 -42.09
C THR A 17 -30.26 -17.33 -41.67
N LYS A 18 -30.51 -16.10 -42.16
CA LYS A 18 -29.80 -14.90 -41.69
C LYS A 18 -30.10 -14.57 -40.22
N PHE A 19 -31.33 -14.78 -39.77
CA PHE A 19 -31.68 -14.60 -38.35
C PHE A 19 -31.04 -15.64 -37.43
N TYR A 20 -30.94 -16.90 -37.89
CA TYR A 20 -30.24 -17.94 -37.10
C TYR A 20 -28.73 -17.73 -37.08
N THR A 21 -28.08 -17.29 -38.13
CA THR A 21 -26.66 -16.95 -38.15
C THR A 21 -26.34 -15.73 -37.32
N LEU A 22 -27.22 -14.73 -37.30
CA LEU A 22 -27.05 -13.56 -36.39
C LEU A 22 -27.24 -13.92 -34.91
N LYS A 23 -28.19 -14.81 -34.56
CA LYS A 23 -28.35 -15.27 -33.17
C LYS A 23 -27.18 -16.15 -32.73
N CYS A 24 -26.65 -17.01 -33.57
CA CYS A 24 -25.46 -17.80 -33.26
C CYS A 24 -24.21 -16.90 -33.11
N ALA A 25 -24.01 -15.91 -33.99
CA ALA A 25 -22.90 -14.95 -33.88
C ALA A 25 -23.01 -14.09 -32.57
N CYS A 26 -24.22 -13.68 -32.22
CA CYS A 26 -24.45 -12.95 -30.97
C CYS A 26 -24.23 -13.81 -29.71
N ALA A 27 -24.58 -15.10 -29.75
CA ALA A 27 -24.36 -16.03 -28.64
C ALA A 27 -22.87 -16.37 -28.45
N THR A 28 -22.11 -16.51 -29.55
CA THR A 28 -20.66 -16.75 -29.49
C THR A 28 -19.89 -15.51 -29.03
N VAL A 29 -20.27 -14.31 -29.46
CA VAL A 29 -19.66 -13.04 -29.00
C VAL A 29 -19.95 -12.80 -27.52
N THR A 30 -21.17 -13.06 -27.05
CA THR A 30 -21.52 -12.94 -25.62
C THR A 30 -20.83 -14.01 -24.76
N SER A 31 -20.64 -15.22 -25.27
CA SER A 31 -19.87 -16.26 -24.58
C SER A 31 -18.38 -15.89 -24.52
N CYS A 32 -17.80 -15.44 -25.62
CA CYS A 32 -16.40 -15.02 -25.70
C CYS A 32 -16.14 -13.80 -24.78
N THR A 33 -17.02 -12.82 -24.77
CA THR A 33 -16.90 -11.66 -23.85
C THR A 33 -17.09 -12.03 -22.39
N LYS A 34 -17.91 -13.04 -22.07
CA LYS A 34 -18.03 -13.58 -20.70
C LYS A 34 -16.77 -14.33 -20.27
N ILE A 35 -16.18 -15.14 -21.15
CA ILE A 35 -14.93 -15.86 -20.89
C ILE A 35 -13.77 -14.87 -20.73
N LEU A 36 -13.63 -13.90 -21.62
CA LEU A 36 -12.61 -12.85 -21.51
C LEU A 36 -12.77 -12.02 -20.24
N LYS A 37 -14.01 -11.62 -19.88
CA LYS A 37 -14.30 -10.93 -18.63
C LYS A 37 -14.01 -11.79 -17.40
N ARG A 38 -14.25 -13.11 -17.45
CA ARG A 38 -13.98 -14.03 -16.34
C ARG A 38 -12.47 -14.21 -16.14
N ASN A 39 -11.71 -14.45 -17.22
CA ASN A 39 -10.25 -14.57 -17.15
C ASN A 39 -9.57 -13.28 -16.71
N TYR A 40 -10.07 -12.13 -17.15
CA TYR A 40 -9.54 -10.82 -16.74
C TYR A 40 -9.73 -10.54 -15.23
N ILE A 41 -10.81 -11.05 -14.64
CA ILE A 41 -11.14 -10.88 -13.21
C ILE A 41 -10.37 -11.86 -12.33
N GLU A 42 -10.11 -13.07 -12.81
CA GLU A 42 -9.33 -14.07 -12.08
C GLU A 42 -7.85 -13.67 -11.98
N ASN A 43 -7.31 -12.99 -12.99
CA ASN A 43 -5.91 -12.54 -13.05
C ASN A 43 -5.67 -11.10 -12.59
N HIS A 44 -6.54 -10.53 -11.77
CA HIS A 44 -6.35 -9.16 -11.27
C HIS A 44 -5.10 -9.06 -10.37
N PRO A 45 -4.19 -8.07 -10.57
CA PRO A 45 -2.94 -7.95 -9.80
C PRO A 45 -3.14 -7.91 -8.29
N TYR A 46 -4.23 -7.33 -7.80
CA TYR A 46 -4.56 -7.34 -6.37
C TYR A 46 -4.87 -8.72 -5.79
N LYS A 47 -5.16 -9.71 -6.61
CA LYS A 47 -5.37 -11.10 -6.19
C LYS A 47 -4.08 -11.93 -6.18
N HIS A 48 -3.03 -11.43 -6.82
CA HIS A 48 -1.74 -12.09 -6.97
C HIS A 48 -0.59 -11.31 -6.33
N ILE A 49 -0.88 -10.63 -5.20
CA ILE A 49 0.11 -9.88 -4.43
C ILE A 49 1.22 -10.80 -3.90
N HIS A 50 0.86 -12.03 -3.53
CA HIS A 50 1.78 -13.06 -3.06
C HIS A 50 1.88 -14.18 -4.10
N PRO A 51 2.84 -14.10 -5.05
CA PRO A 51 2.94 -15.07 -6.14
C PRO A 51 3.65 -16.37 -5.74
N TRP A 52 4.25 -16.43 -4.56
CA TRP A 52 5.11 -17.52 -4.13
C TRP A 52 4.33 -18.79 -3.79
N LYS A 53 4.76 -19.91 -4.34
CA LYS A 53 4.17 -21.23 -4.10
C LYS A 53 4.90 -22.01 -3.01
N SER A 54 6.09 -21.57 -2.61
CA SER A 54 6.91 -22.22 -1.59
C SER A 54 7.70 -21.20 -0.77
N PHE A 55 8.12 -21.60 0.42
CA PHE A 55 9.01 -20.82 1.27
C PHE A 55 10.32 -20.44 0.57
N ARG A 56 10.87 -21.35 -0.25
CA ARG A 56 12.10 -21.07 -0.99
C ARG A 56 11.89 -19.96 -2.01
N GLN A 57 10.84 -20.04 -2.82
CA GLN A 57 10.52 -18.95 -3.77
C GLN A 57 10.32 -17.60 -3.08
N PHE A 58 9.65 -17.60 -1.93
CA PHE A 58 9.49 -16.40 -1.11
C PHE A 58 10.85 -15.85 -0.65
N SER A 59 11.73 -16.70 -0.14
CA SER A 59 13.04 -16.28 0.35
C SER A 59 13.98 -15.84 -0.75
N ASP A 60 13.96 -16.50 -1.93
CA ASP A 60 14.71 -16.10 -3.11
C ASP A 60 14.24 -14.74 -3.65
N ASP A 61 12.93 -14.49 -3.67
CA ASP A 61 12.39 -13.17 -4.07
C ASP A 61 12.81 -12.07 -3.10
N LEU A 62 12.77 -12.33 -1.78
CA LEU A 62 13.29 -11.37 -0.80
C LEU A 62 14.78 -11.08 -1.00
N LEU A 63 15.59 -12.09 -1.32
CA LEU A 63 17.01 -11.91 -1.62
C LEU A 63 17.21 -11.02 -2.85
N ASN A 64 16.44 -11.23 -3.91
CA ASN A 64 16.47 -10.41 -5.13
C ASN A 64 16.00 -8.97 -4.91
N ASN A 65 15.25 -8.73 -3.84
CA ASN A 65 14.75 -7.40 -3.45
C ASN A 65 15.70 -6.65 -2.49
N ILE A 66 16.94 -7.11 -2.31
CA ILE A 66 17.95 -6.36 -1.57
C ILE A 66 18.45 -5.19 -2.40
N VAL A 67 18.28 -3.98 -1.87
CA VAL A 67 18.66 -2.71 -2.54
C VAL A 67 19.99 -2.17 -2.07
N TYR A 68 20.52 -2.64 -0.93
CA TYR A 68 21.80 -2.24 -0.40
C TYR A 68 22.39 -3.35 0.48
N ASN A 69 23.69 -3.62 0.32
CA ASN A 69 24.42 -4.57 1.16
C ASN A 69 25.90 -4.14 1.25
N LYS A 70 26.31 -3.63 2.42
CA LYS A 70 27.70 -3.24 2.68
C LYS A 70 28.00 -3.28 4.17
N ASP A 71 29.14 -3.85 4.55
CA ASP A 71 29.72 -3.84 5.92
C ASP A 71 28.73 -4.33 7.01
N GLY A 72 27.89 -5.33 6.67
CA GLY A 72 26.88 -5.86 7.56
C GLY A 72 25.60 -5.02 7.68
N PHE A 73 25.48 -3.92 6.96
CA PHE A 73 24.24 -3.17 6.79
C PHE A 73 23.54 -3.65 5.52
N VAL A 74 22.34 -4.23 5.68
CA VAL A 74 21.55 -4.75 4.58
C VAL A 74 20.20 -4.03 4.54
N VAL A 75 19.79 -3.60 3.36
CA VAL A 75 18.50 -2.98 3.14
C VAL A 75 17.68 -3.80 2.16
N LEU A 76 16.53 -4.22 2.62
CA LEU A 76 15.57 -5.01 1.87
C LEU A 76 14.37 -4.16 1.48
N ASN A 77 13.95 -4.24 0.23
CA ASN A 77 12.66 -3.72 -0.23
C ASN A 77 11.57 -4.74 0.05
N LYS A 78 10.87 -4.59 1.18
CA LYS A 78 9.87 -5.54 1.66
C LYS A 78 8.59 -5.49 0.81
N PRO A 79 8.09 -6.64 0.32
CA PRO A 79 6.79 -6.70 -0.34
C PRO A 79 5.63 -6.35 0.61
N TYR A 80 4.50 -5.92 0.01
CA TYR A 80 3.25 -5.69 0.72
C TYR A 80 2.74 -6.97 1.38
N GLY A 81 2.11 -6.84 2.53
CA GLY A 81 1.41 -7.94 3.19
C GLY A 81 2.28 -8.87 4.03
N ILE A 82 3.61 -8.72 3.99
CA ILE A 82 4.54 -9.57 4.75
C ILE A 82 4.71 -9.05 6.17
N ARG A 83 4.51 -9.94 7.16
CA ARG A 83 4.69 -9.65 8.58
C ARG A 83 6.17 -9.67 8.96
N ARG A 84 6.52 -8.91 10.01
CA ARG A 84 7.86 -8.95 10.60
C ARG A 84 8.14 -10.32 11.23
N LYS A 85 7.22 -10.81 12.09
CA LYS A 85 7.28 -12.12 12.75
C LYS A 85 5.86 -12.65 12.96
N SER A 86 5.73 -13.92 13.26
CA SER A 86 4.46 -14.51 13.65
C SER A 86 3.85 -13.75 14.83
N LEU A 87 2.53 -13.59 14.81
CA LEU A 87 1.75 -13.01 15.91
C LEU A 87 1.22 -14.16 16.75
N ASP A 88 1.25 -13.99 18.06
CA ASP A 88 0.42 -14.80 18.93
C ASP A 88 -1.05 -14.68 18.51
N THR A 89 -1.74 -15.79 18.43
CA THR A 89 -3.07 -15.93 17.82
C THR A 89 -4.19 -15.15 18.54
N SER A 90 -3.88 -14.49 19.66
CA SER A 90 -4.87 -13.83 20.53
C SER A 90 -5.38 -12.47 20.05
N THR A 91 -4.80 -11.84 19.03
CA THR A 91 -5.23 -10.53 18.55
C THR A 91 -5.96 -10.61 17.22
N ILE A 92 -7.28 -10.82 17.29
CA ILE A 92 -8.18 -10.67 16.13
C ILE A 92 -8.36 -9.18 15.87
N HIS A 93 -7.50 -8.61 15.04
CA HIS A 93 -7.73 -7.26 14.51
C HIS A 93 -8.41 -7.35 13.16
N VAL A 94 -9.29 -6.38 12.86
CA VAL A 94 -9.82 -6.17 11.50
C VAL A 94 -8.63 -6.09 10.55
N ARG A 95 -8.51 -7.07 9.66
CA ARG A 95 -7.39 -7.20 8.72
C ARG A 95 -7.87 -6.80 7.33
N ASN A 96 -7.00 -6.13 6.59
CA ASN A 96 -7.20 -6.08 5.15
C ASN A 96 -7.08 -7.50 4.60
N ASN A 97 -8.02 -7.89 3.76
CA ASN A 97 -7.97 -9.18 3.11
C ASN A 97 -6.83 -9.18 2.07
N ILE A 98 -5.96 -10.18 2.13
CA ILE A 98 -4.94 -10.44 1.11
C ILE A 98 -5.31 -11.77 0.46
N PRO A 99 -5.90 -11.74 -0.74
CA PRO A 99 -6.22 -12.98 -1.44
C PRO A 99 -4.94 -13.82 -1.65
N ASN A 100 -5.03 -15.11 -1.37
CA ASN A 100 -3.88 -16.03 -1.45
C ASN A 100 -2.65 -15.61 -0.62
N GLY A 101 -2.90 -14.91 0.51
CA GLY A 101 -1.85 -14.48 1.41
C GLY A 101 -1.09 -15.68 2.00
N ILE A 102 0.24 -15.55 2.10
CA ILE A 102 1.09 -16.54 2.75
C ILE A 102 1.23 -16.26 4.24
N ASP A 103 1.52 -17.28 5.03
CA ASP A 103 1.78 -17.17 6.47
C ASP A 103 3.26 -16.97 6.82
N TYR A 104 4.17 -17.11 5.84
CA TYR A 104 5.60 -16.87 6.03
C TYR A 104 5.85 -15.42 6.47
N THR A 105 6.82 -15.26 7.37
CA THR A 105 7.20 -13.95 7.89
C THR A 105 8.60 -13.57 7.42
N LEU A 106 8.92 -12.29 7.54
CA LEU A 106 10.26 -11.82 7.23
C LEU A 106 11.31 -12.48 8.13
N HIS A 107 10.97 -12.69 9.42
CA HIS A 107 11.86 -13.34 10.39
C HIS A 107 12.21 -14.79 9.97
N ASP A 108 11.26 -15.52 9.38
CA ASP A 108 11.50 -16.90 8.95
C ASP A 108 12.51 -16.97 7.79
N ALA A 109 12.53 -15.96 6.92
CA ALA A 109 13.44 -15.90 5.77
C ALA A 109 14.85 -15.41 6.13
N LEU A 110 15.06 -14.75 7.28
CA LEU A 110 16.36 -14.17 7.65
C LEU A 110 17.51 -15.19 7.68
N PRO A 111 17.38 -16.40 8.24
CA PRO A 111 18.48 -17.37 8.25
C PRO A 111 18.93 -17.75 6.82
N TYR A 112 17.97 -17.91 5.91
CA TYR A 112 18.28 -18.18 4.51
C TYR A 112 19.01 -17.00 3.85
N ILE A 113 18.51 -15.79 4.02
CA ILE A 113 19.11 -14.55 3.45
C ILE A 113 20.52 -14.34 4.03
N ALA A 114 20.70 -14.51 5.35
CA ALA A 114 22.00 -14.38 6.02
C ALA A 114 23.03 -15.34 5.41
N LYS A 115 22.66 -16.61 5.23
CA LYS A 115 23.53 -17.62 4.61
C LYS A 115 23.93 -17.25 3.18
N GLN A 116 22.98 -16.76 2.35
CA GLN A 116 23.26 -16.36 0.97
C GLN A 116 24.19 -15.13 0.87
N LEU A 117 24.14 -14.25 1.87
CA LEU A 117 24.98 -13.05 1.94
C LEU A 117 26.28 -13.28 2.74
N ASN A 118 26.58 -14.50 3.16
CA ASN A 118 27.76 -14.86 3.97
C ASN A 118 27.81 -14.14 5.33
N TYR A 119 26.65 -13.90 5.95
CA TYR A 119 26.56 -13.41 7.33
C TYR A 119 26.15 -14.55 8.28
N LEU A 120 26.67 -14.51 9.52
CA LEU A 120 26.27 -15.47 10.58
C LEU A 120 24.79 -15.31 10.95
N ASN A 121 24.32 -14.08 11.03
CA ASN A 121 22.94 -13.76 11.37
C ASN A 121 22.53 -12.39 10.81
N LEU A 122 21.23 -12.19 10.62
CA LEU A 122 20.63 -10.90 10.31
C LEU A 122 19.52 -10.59 11.29
N THR A 123 19.47 -9.36 11.77
CA THR A 123 18.41 -8.88 12.67
C THR A 123 17.63 -7.73 12.04
N ILE A 124 16.31 -7.71 12.25
CA ILE A 124 15.46 -6.62 11.76
C ILE A 124 15.51 -5.46 12.74
N VAL A 125 16.09 -4.34 12.33
CA VAL A 125 16.16 -3.12 13.15
C VAL A 125 14.92 -2.25 12.94
N LYS A 126 14.62 -1.88 11.68
CA LYS A 126 13.42 -1.10 11.32
C LYS A 126 12.69 -1.79 10.16
N CYS A 127 11.38 -1.88 10.28
CA CYS A 127 10.53 -2.54 9.29
C CYS A 127 9.20 -1.81 9.17
N PRO A 128 8.70 -1.53 7.97
CA PRO A 128 7.35 -1.00 7.79
C PRO A 128 6.29 -2.01 8.24
N GLU A 129 5.09 -1.52 8.53
CA GLU A 129 3.95 -2.35 8.92
C GLU A 129 3.64 -3.42 7.85
N MET A 130 2.88 -4.46 8.25
CA MET A 130 2.47 -5.53 7.34
C MET A 130 1.83 -4.98 6.05
N TYR A 131 0.92 -4.03 6.18
CA TYR A 131 0.19 -3.42 5.07
C TYR A 131 0.92 -2.25 4.40
N MET A 132 2.24 -2.27 4.45
CA MET A 132 3.12 -1.34 3.76
C MET A 132 4.22 -2.12 3.07
N SER A 133 4.67 -1.63 1.92
CA SER A 133 5.89 -2.10 1.24
C SER A 133 7.03 -1.13 1.45
N GLY A 134 8.24 -1.52 1.05
CA GLY A 134 9.41 -0.64 1.03
C GLY A 134 10.50 -1.00 2.03
N ILE A 135 11.32 -0.04 2.35
CA ILE A 135 12.60 -0.19 3.04
C ILE A 135 12.48 -0.88 4.40
N THR A 136 13.20 -1.97 4.55
CA THR A 136 13.45 -2.65 5.83
C THR A 136 14.94 -2.65 6.09
N LEU A 137 15.36 -2.19 7.27
CA LEU A 137 16.76 -2.09 7.67
C LEU A 137 17.14 -3.31 8.51
N LEU A 138 18.16 -4.03 8.04
CA LEU A 138 18.70 -5.23 8.68
C LEU A 138 20.15 -4.97 9.11
N ALA A 139 20.56 -5.60 10.21
CA ALA A 139 21.92 -5.57 10.72
C ALA A 139 22.47 -6.97 10.89
N ALA A 140 23.69 -7.21 10.40
CA ALA A 140 24.41 -8.47 10.58
C ALA A 140 25.19 -8.53 11.91
N ASN A 141 25.40 -7.41 12.58
CA ASN A 141 26.11 -7.30 13.83
C ASN A 141 25.58 -6.16 14.71
N GLU A 142 25.96 -6.17 15.98
CA GLU A 142 25.50 -5.21 16.98
C GLU A 142 26.01 -3.77 16.70
N ARG A 143 27.18 -3.60 16.08
CA ARG A 143 27.72 -2.29 15.71
C ARG A 143 26.82 -1.59 14.72
N VAL A 144 26.37 -2.29 13.68
CA VAL A 144 25.42 -1.77 12.67
C VAL A 144 24.06 -1.53 13.30
N HIS A 145 23.58 -2.47 14.14
CA HIS A 145 22.31 -2.32 14.84
C HIS A 145 22.27 -1.01 15.64
N ARG A 146 23.28 -0.76 16.48
CA ARG A 146 23.39 0.48 17.27
C ARG A 146 23.53 1.72 16.41
N ALA A 147 24.28 1.67 15.30
CA ALA A 147 24.43 2.79 14.38
C ALA A 147 23.08 3.22 13.77
N ILE A 148 22.22 2.26 13.37
CA ILE A 148 20.87 2.53 12.88
C ILE A 148 20.01 3.16 13.98
N GLU A 149 19.99 2.58 15.20
CA GLU A 149 19.19 3.11 16.32
C GLU A 149 19.63 4.53 16.69
N LEU A 150 20.94 4.81 16.72
CA LEU A 150 21.48 6.16 16.97
C LEU A 150 21.11 7.15 15.87
N ALA A 151 21.14 6.75 14.61
CA ALA A 151 20.72 7.59 13.48
C ALA A 151 19.25 8.00 13.63
N TYR A 152 18.39 7.08 14.04
CA TYR A 152 16.97 7.35 14.32
C TYR A 152 16.77 8.20 15.57
N ALA A 153 17.53 7.99 16.65
CA ALA A 153 17.46 8.78 17.87
C ALA A 153 17.91 10.23 17.65
N ARG A 154 18.93 10.44 16.82
CA ARG A 154 19.44 11.77 16.45
C ARG A 154 18.55 12.51 15.47
N SER A 155 17.68 11.81 14.77
CA SER A 155 16.79 12.42 13.80
C SER A 155 15.64 13.14 14.49
N HIS A 156 15.86 14.38 14.90
CA HIS A 156 14.76 15.30 15.18
C HIS A 156 13.95 15.62 13.91
N PHE A 157 14.32 15.05 12.78
CA PHE A 157 13.80 15.30 11.44
C PHE A 157 13.13 14.06 10.84
N GLN A 158 12.49 14.28 9.72
CA GLN A 158 11.74 13.27 8.96
C GLN A 158 12.69 12.32 8.25
N VAL A 159 13.04 11.23 8.92
CA VAL A 159 13.94 10.19 8.39
C VAL A 159 13.32 9.41 7.26
N ASN A 160 12.01 9.19 7.34
CA ASN A 160 11.29 8.30 6.45
C ASN A 160 10.50 9.10 5.43
N THR A 161 10.63 8.77 4.16
CA THR A 161 9.82 9.30 3.07
C THR A 161 8.91 8.21 2.54
N TYR A 162 7.61 8.38 2.74
CA TYR A 162 6.58 7.50 2.23
C TYR A 162 5.96 8.07 0.96
N TRP A 163 5.67 7.22 0.01
CA TRP A 163 4.73 7.50 -1.05
C TRP A 163 3.40 6.83 -0.71
N ILE A 164 2.32 7.61 -0.76
CA ILE A 164 0.98 7.13 -0.44
C ILE A 164 0.01 7.52 -1.55
N ILE A 165 -0.93 6.64 -1.86
CA ILE A 165 -2.05 6.97 -2.74
C ILE A 165 -3.27 7.18 -1.86
N THR A 166 -3.89 8.36 -1.98
CA THR A 166 -5.08 8.74 -1.20
C THR A 166 -6.31 8.83 -2.09
N VAL A 167 -7.47 8.62 -1.49
CA VAL A 167 -8.77 8.84 -2.14
C VAL A 167 -9.12 10.32 -2.04
N GLY A 168 -9.39 10.95 -3.18
CA GLY A 168 -9.61 12.39 -3.27
C GLY A 168 -8.32 13.21 -3.32
N ILE A 169 -8.48 14.52 -3.36
CA ILE A 169 -7.39 15.50 -3.39
C ILE A 169 -7.37 16.21 -2.04
N PRO A 170 -6.25 16.26 -1.33
CA PRO A 170 -6.09 17.05 -0.11
C PRO A 170 -6.33 18.54 -0.40
N LYS A 171 -6.98 19.24 0.53
CA LYS A 171 -7.18 20.71 0.41
C LYS A 171 -5.85 21.46 0.35
N GLN A 172 -4.85 20.99 1.11
CA GLN A 172 -3.51 21.53 1.10
C GLN A 172 -2.60 20.61 0.26
N LEU A 173 -2.03 21.14 -0.80
CA LEU A 173 -1.15 20.38 -1.71
C LEU A 173 0.25 20.16 -1.13
N LYS A 174 0.66 20.98 -0.16
CA LYS A 174 1.90 20.88 0.61
C LYS A 174 1.68 21.46 2.00
N GLY A 175 2.37 20.90 2.99
CA GLY A 175 2.29 21.41 4.36
C GLY A 175 3.24 20.69 5.29
N GLN A 176 3.41 21.26 6.48
CA GLN A 176 4.16 20.68 7.58
C GLN A 176 3.30 20.71 8.82
N ASP A 177 3.28 19.59 9.55
CA ASP A 177 2.51 19.46 10.77
C ASP A 177 3.36 18.91 11.91
N HIS A 178 3.09 19.40 13.11
CA HIS A 178 3.67 18.91 14.34
C HIS A 178 2.54 18.42 15.25
N LEU A 179 2.43 17.13 15.39
CA LEU A 179 1.31 16.44 16.01
C LEU A 179 1.78 15.55 17.16
N GLY A 180 0.87 15.25 18.05
CA GLY A 180 1.04 14.24 19.07
C GLY A 180 0.15 13.03 18.80
N MET A 181 0.71 11.85 18.87
CA MET A 181 -0.04 10.59 18.79
C MET A 181 -0.24 10.04 20.19
N LYS A 182 -1.48 9.87 20.61
CA LYS A 182 -1.84 9.32 21.93
C LYS A 182 -2.91 8.25 21.86
N ILE A 183 -2.93 7.41 22.87
CA ILE A 183 -3.96 6.40 23.08
C ILE A 183 -5.01 6.99 24.01
N ILE A 184 -6.25 6.95 23.59
CA ILE A 184 -7.40 7.35 24.43
C ILE A 184 -8.22 6.12 24.81
N SER A 185 -8.81 6.15 25.98
CA SER A 185 -9.77 5.17 26.49
C SER A 185 -11.05 5.89 26.88
N ASN A 186 -12.18 5.22 26.71
CA ASN A 186 -13.47 5.70 27.19
C ASN A 186 -14.02 4.62 28.14
N PRO A 187 -14.48 4.99 29.35
CA PRO A 187 -15.02 4.04 30.31
C PRO A 187 -16.21 3.20 29.79
N GLN A 188 -16.98 3.74 28.84
CA GLN A 188 -18.12 3.08 28.22
C GLN A 188 -17.71 2.03 27.17
N PHE A 189 -16.46 2.09 26.66
CA PHE A 189 -15.96 1.20 25.63
C PHE A 189 -14.70 0.50 26.14
N GLN A 190 -14.66 -0.82 26.07
CA GLN A 190 -13.51 -1.63 26.50
C GLN A 190 -12.28 -1.47 25.61
N HIS A 191 -12.38 -0.74 24.49
CA HIS A 191 -11.31 -0.62 23.47
C HIS A 191 -10.57 0.71 23.60
N ARG A 192 -9.25 0.62 23.49
CA ARG A 192 -8.38 1.79 23.36
C ARG A 192 -8.27 2.21 21.90
N LYS A 193 -8.28 3.50 21.64
CA LYS A 193 -8.17 4.06 20.29
C LYS A 193 -6.96 4.98 20.19
N ILE A 194 -6.26 4.93 19.05
CA ILE A 194 -5.17 5.85 18.76
C ILE A 194 -5.73 7.07 18.05
N ILE A 195 -5.28 8.25 18.45
CA ILE A 195 -5.62 9.53 17.81
C ILE A 195 -4.37 10.37 17.57
N LEU A 196 -4.49 11.30 16.62
CA LEU A 196 -3.56 12.41 16.45
C LEU A 196 -4.20 13.69 17.00
N THR A 197 -3.38 14.53 17.65
CA THR A 197 -3.80 15.83 18.20
C THR A 197 -2.73 16.89 17.93
N SER A 198 -3.14 18.12 17.72
CA SER A 198 -2.25 19.28 17.60
C SER A 198 -1.91 19.91 18.97
N SER A 199 -2.59 19.49 20.04
CA SER A 199 -2.38 20.02 21.38
C SER A 199 -2.15 18.90 22.40
N TRP A 200 -1.23 19.12 23.33
CA TRP A 200 -0.92 18.23 24.45
C TRP A 200 -0.33 19.02 25.62
N SER A 201 -0.45 18.47 26.83
CA SER A 201 0.15 19.04 28.01
C SER A 201 1.63 18.67 28.15
N GLN A 202 2.41 19.47 28.89
CA GLN A 202 3.81 19.14 29.22
C GLN A 202 3.90 17.85 30.03
N ASN A 203 2.91 17.54 30.86
CA ASN A 203 2.86 16.31 31.63
C ASN A 203 2.68 15.09 30.71
N GLU A 204 1.83 15.15 29.67
CA GLU A 204 1.68 14.06 28.70
C GLU A 204 3.00 13.77 27.98
N LYS A 205 3.79 14.80 27.67
CA LYS A 205 5.11 14.66 27.09
C LYS A 205 6.11 14.06 28.08
N LYS A 206 6.18 14.57 29.30
CA LYS A 206 7.09 14.11 30.34
C LYS A 206 6.88 12.64 30.71
N TYR A 207 5.63 12.20 30.79
CA TYR A 207 5.29 10.80 31.13
C TYR A 207 5.19 9.88 29.90
N HIS A 208 5.72 10.28 28.75
CA HIS A 208 5.71 9.50 27.51
C HIS A 208 4.32 9.00 27.06
N LYS A 209 3.25 9.67 27.50
CA LYS A 209 1.87 9.36 27.11
C LYS A 209 1.57 9.77 25.66
N ILE A 210 2.44 10.60 25.09
CA ILE A 210 2.32 11.09 23.73
C ILE A 210 3.60 10.84 22.94
N LYS A 211 3.47 10.36 21.70
CA LYS A 211 4.56 10.24 20.73
C LYS A 211 4.48 11.41 19.75
N LEU A 212 5.56 12.16 19.65
CA LEU A 212 5.61 13.29 18.71
C LEU A 212 5.72 12.76 17.27
N LEU A 213 4.97 13.39 16.39
CA LEU A 213 4.92 13.13 14.96
C LEU A 213 5.15 14.45 14.23
N LYS A 214 6.29 14.59 13.56
CA LYS A 214 6.54 15.66 12.62
C LYS A 214 6.33 15.10 11.21
N THR A 215 5.52 15.77 10.42
CA THR A 215 5.23 15.39 9.05
C THR A 215 5.44 16.56 8.12
N GLU A 216 5.88 16.26 6.91
CA GLU A 216 5.89 17.16 5.75
C GLU A 216 5.25 16.41 4.60
N HIS A 217 4.27 17.02 3.95
CA HIS A 217 3.61 16.38 2.81
C HIS A 217 3.64 17.27 1.57
N LYS A 218 3.67 16.62 0.40
CA LYS A 218 3.58 17.25 -0.90
C LYS A 218 2.81 16.35 -1.85
N VAL A 219 1.78 16.86 -2.49
CA VAL A 219 1.10 16.18 -3.59
C VAL A 219 2.03 16.18 -4.80
N LEU A 220 2.39 14.99 -5.28
CA LEU A 220 3.26 14.80 -6.44
C LEU A 220 2.45 14.82 -7.74
N SER A 221 1.30 14.16 -7.75
CA SER A 221 0.44 14.04 -8.93
C SER A 221 -0.99 13.72 -8.51
N ASN A 222 -1.94 14.12 -9.32
CA ASN A 222 -3.33 13.70 -9.20
C ASN A 222 -3.65 12.71 -10.33
N SER A 223 -4.54 11.76 -10.04
CA SER A 223 -5.00 10.77 -11.01
C SER A 223 -5.86 11.41 -12.10
N THR A 224 -6.01 10.70 -13.20
CA THR A 224 -7.07 10.98 -14.17
C THR A 224 -8.41 11.13 -13.45
N LEU A 225 -9.21 12.10 -13.80
CA LEU A 225 -10.47 12.48 -13.16
C LEU A 225 -10.34 13.02 -11.72
N ASN A 226 -9.15 13.29 -11.21
CA ASN A 226 -8.93 13.86 -9.88
C ASN A 226 -9.57 13.04 -8.74
N LEU A 227 -9.60 11.71 -8.87
CA LEU A 227 -10.22 10.81 -7.88
C LEU A 227 -9.25 10.36 -6.80
N CYS A 228 -7.95 10.40 -7.08
CA CYS A 228 -6.87 10.01 -6.19
C CYS A 228 -5.69 10.98 -6.31
N SER A 229 -4.86 11.03 -5.26
CA SER A 229 -3.59 11.77 -5.27
C SER A 229 -2.45 10.86 -4.86
N LEU A 230 -1.32 11.00 -5.55
CA LEU A 230 -0.02 10.47 -5.11
C LEU A 230 0.66 11.54 -4.25
N ILE A 231 0.97 11.20 -3.01
CA ILE A 231 1.52 12.13 -2.03
C ILE A 231 2.86 11.59 -1.54
N GLU A 232 3.87 12.46 -1.53
CA GLU A 232 5.09 12.26 -0.77
C GLU A 232 4.85 12.74 0.67
N LEU A 233 5.10 11.87 1.63
CA LEU A 233 4.94 12.16 3.05
C LEU A 233 6.22 11.82 3.79
N LYS A 234 6.94 12.82 4.27
CA LYS A 234 8.08 12.66 5.17
C LYS A 234 7.59 12.57 6.60
N SER A 235 8.16 11.67 7.39
CA SER A 235 7.75 11.43 8.77
C SER A 235 8.94 11.16 9.68
N SER A 236 8.86 11.68 10.90
CA SER A 236 9.85 11.49 11.97
C SER A 236 9.68 10.18 12.73
N THR A 237 8.64 9.39 12.47
CA THR A 237 8.33 8.20 13.27
C THR A 237 7.93 7.01 12.41
N HIS A 238 8.18 5.80 12.96
CA HIS A 238 7.61 4.53 12.51
C HIS A 238 6.40 4.09 13.33
N ALA A 239 5.79 4.99 14.09
CA ALA A 239 4.66 4.63 14.94
C ALA A 239 3.53 4.04 14.10
N LYS A 240 3.02 2.89 14.55
CA LYS A 240 1.93 2.17 13.87
C LYS A 240 0.77 3.12 13.58
N SER A 241 0.25 3.00 12.38
CA SER A 241 -0.94 3.72 11.93
C SER A 241 -0.80 5.25 11.82
N ALA A 242 0.34 5.84 12.16
CA ALA A 242 0.52 7.30 12.13
C ALA A 242 0.24 7.88 10.75
N ILE A 243 0.78 7.27 9.70
CA ILE A 243 0.62 7.71 8.30
C ILE A 243 -0.84 7.64 7.86
N ARG A 244 -1.52 6.52 8.17
CA ARG A 244 -2.94 6.30 7.82
C ARG A 244 -3.85 7.28 8.55
N LEU A 245 -3.63 7.49 9.86
CA LEU A 245 -4.37 8.46 10.65
C LEU A 245 -4.12 9.88 10.15
N PHE A 246 -2.87 10.24 9.83
CA PHE A 246 -2.54 11.55 9.29
C PHE A 246 -3.28 11.81 7.97
N ALA A 247 -3.16 10.91 7.01
CA ALA A 247 -3.85 11.03 5.72
C ALA A 247 -5.37 11.20 5.90
N THR A 248 -5.97 10.43 6.81
CA THR A 248 -7.42 10.48 7.02
C THR A 248 -7.84 11.72 7.81
N THR A 249 -7.22 12.01 8.97
CA THR A 249 -7.75 13.00 9.91
C THR A 249 -7.19 14.40 9.73
N TYR A 250 -6.07 14.57 9.03
CA TYR A 250 -5.47 15.88 8.76
C TYR A 250 -5.55 16.26 7.28
N LEU A 251 -5.26 15.34 6.37
CA LEU A 251 -5.42 15.61 4.95
C LEU A 251 -6.87 15.44 4.46
N TYR A 252 -7.74 14.83 5.27
CA TYR A 252 -9.12 14.45 4.90
C TYR A 252 -9.19 13.65 3.58
N SER A 253 -8.13 12.92 3.30
CA SER A 253 -7.94 12.09 2.12
C SER A 253 -7.41 10.74 2.56
N PRO A 254 -8.28 9.77 2.91
CA PRO A 254 -7.86 8.47 3.42
C PRO A 254 -7.01 7.72 2.40
N VAL A 255 -6.11 6.90 2.89
CA VAL A 255 -5.28 6.06 2.02
C VAL A 255 -6.17 5.08 1.25
N LEU A 256 -5.90 4.91 -0.04
CA LEU A 256 -6.60 3.94 -0.88
C LEU A 256 -6.41 2.53 -0.32
N GLY A 257 -7.52 1.80 -0.12
CA GLY A 257 -7.55 0.47 0.47
C GLY A 257 -7.54 0.45 2.01
N ASP A 258 -7.55 1.62 2.69
CA ASP A 258 -7.63 1.65 4.15
C ASP A 258 -9.06 1.41 4.64
N ASN A 259 -9.34 0.21 5.13
CA ASN A 259 -10.61 -0.19 5.72
C ASN A 259 -10.66 -0.03 7.25
N ILE A 260 -9.59 0.44 7.88
CA ILE A 260 -9.53 0.61 9.35
C ILE A 260 -9.76 2.06 9.74
N TYR A 261 -9.03 3.00 9.12
CA TYR A 261 -9.06 4.41 9.52
C TYR A 261 -9.89 5.30 8.61
N ALA A 262 -10.28 4.84 7.40
CA ALA A 262 -11.13 5.62 6.51
C ALA A 262 -12.43 6.08 7.16
N SER A 263 -13.00 5.28 8.08
CA SER A 263 -14.20 5.60 8.87
C SER A 263 -14.01 6.70 9.92
N ARG A 264 -12.78 7.20 10.14
CA ARG A 264 -12.51 8.33 11.05
C ARG A 264 -12.95 9.69 10.50
N ILE A 265 -13.36 9.73 9.25
CA ILE A 265 -13.98 10.89 8.62
C ILE A 265 -15.27 10.48 7.93
N GLN A 266 -16.20 11.42 7.86
CA GLN A 266 -17.45 11.26 7.13
C GLN A 266 -17.68 12.50 6.26
N LYS A 267 -18.20 12.28 5.06
CA LYS A 267 -18.59 13.37 4.17
C LYS A 267 -19.99 13.84 4.53
N VAL A 268 -20.13 15.11 4.89
CA VAL A 268 -21.39 15.79 5.17
C VAL A 268 -21.54 16.93 4.16
N GLY A 269 -22.45 16.77 3.22
CA GLY A 269 -22.53 17.67 2.05
C GLY A 269 -21.22 17.62 1.23
N ASN A 270 -20.57 18.78 1.07
CA ASN A 270 -19.29 18.89 0.36
C ASN A 270 -18.06 18.94 1.28
N THR A 271 -18.24 18.76 2.59
CA THR A 271 -17.16 18.87 3.57
C THR A 271 -16.94 17.54 4.28
N TYR A 272 -15.67 17.22 4.57
CA TYR A 272 -15.33 16.10 5.44
C TYR A 272 -15.24 16.58 6.89
N VAL A 273 -15.85 15.83 7.78
CA VAL A 273 -15.78 16.02 9.24
C VAL A 273 -15.15 14.82 9.91
N ARG A 274 -14.46 15.04 11.04
CA ARG A 274 -13.91 13.94 11.84
C ARG A 274 -15.03 13.26 12.61
N VAL A 275 -14.98 11.94 12.64
CA VAL A 275 -15.90 11.10 13.44
C VAL A 275 -15.22 10.77 14.76
N ASP A 276 -16.01 10.69 15.83
CA ASP A 276 -15.50 10.23 17.13
C ASP A 276 -14.82 8.87 16.99
N PRO A 277 -13.60 8.71 17.50
CA PRO A 277 -12.84 7.46 17.40
C PRO A 277 -13.57 6.23 17.92
N PHE A 278 -14.41 6.39 18.94
CA PHE A 278 -15.17 5.28 19.51
C PHE A 278 -16.41 4.92 18.73
N LEU A 279 -17.01 5.88 18.01
CA LEU A 279 -18.16 5.67 17.14
C LEU A 279 -17.76 5.19 15.72
N SER A 280 -16.49 5.36 15.35
CA SER A 280 -16.00 4.94 14.04
C SER A 280 -15.86 3.43 13.97
N CYS A 281 -16.62 2.79 13.07
CA CYS A 281 -16.53 1.35 12.81
C CYS A 281 -15.64 1.10 11.59
N PRO A 282 -14.58 0.27 11.72
CA PRO A 282 -13.80 -0.18 10.57
C PRO A 282 -14.69 -0.86 9.54
N GLY A 283 -14.46 -0.59 8.27
CA GLY A 283 -15.23 -1.15 7.17
C GLY A 283 -14.77 -0.63 5.82
N LEU A 284 -15.27 -1.23 4.76
CA LEU A 284 -14.95 -0.81 3.40
C LEU A 284 -15.52 0.59 3.12
N PRO A 285 -14.68 1.55 2.74
CA PRO A 285 -15.17 2.87 2.33
C PRO A 285 -15.96 2.75 1.02
N LYS A 286 -16.99 3.58 0.85
CA LYS A 286 -17.66 3.72 -0.45
C LYS A 286 -16.74 4.47 -1.42
N LEU A 287 -16.14 3.74 -2.35
CA LEU A 287 -15.32 4.34 -3.40
C LEU A 287 -16.19 4.75 -4.59
N ASP A 288 -15.77 5.82 -5.29
CA ASP A 288 -16.41 6.27 -6.52
C ASP A 288 -16.36 5.15 -7.57
N ILE A 289 -17.47 4.92 -8.25
CA ILE A 289 -17.56 3.88 -9.30
C ILE A 289 -16.57 4.13 -10.45
N ARG A 290 -16.24 5.39 -10.73
CA ARG A 290 -15.24 5.76 -11.75
C ARG A 290 -13.84 5.32 -11.32
N LEU A 291 -13.51 5.48 -10.03
CA LEU A 291 -12.24 4.99 -9.48
C LEU A 291 -12.15 3.46 -9.57
N LEU A 292 -13.23 2.77 -9.20
CA LEU A 292 -13.28 1.30 -9.30
C LEU A 292 -13.12 0.82 -10.75
N ARG A 293 -13.70 1.56 -11.72
CA ARG A 293 -13.50 1.26 -13.15
C ARG A 293 -12.05 1.46 -13.60
N LEU A 294 -11.40 2.55 -13.18
CA LEU A 294 -9.97 2.77 -13.47
C LEU A 294 -9.10 1.65 -12.90
N LEU A 295 -9.42 1.16 -11.71
CA LEU A 295 -8.71 0.06 -11.06
C LEU A 295 -9.17 -1.33 -11.53
N ASN A 296 -10.13 -1.42 -12.46
CA ASN A 296 -10.73 -2.69 -12.91
C ASN A 296 -11.30 -3.55 -11.77
N VAL A 297 -11.77 -2.93 -10.69
CA VAL A 297 -12.35 -3.59 -9.51
C VAL A 297 -13.86 -3.48 -9.55
N ARG A 298 -14.57 -4.57 -9.29
CA ARG A 298 -16.03 -4.54 -9.14
C ARG A 298 -16.43 -3.95 -7.79
N PRO A 299 -17.57 -3.24 -7.70
CA PRO A 299 -18.07 -2.71 -6.42
C PRO A 299 -18.20 -3.78 -5.30
N SER A 300 -18.56 -5.01 -5.66
CA SER A 300 -18.66 -6.15 -4.75
C SER A 300 -17.32 -6.76 -4.33
N GLN A 301 -16.21 -6.31 -4.89
CA GLN A 301 -14.86 -6.84 -4.67
C GLN A 301 -13.89 -5.77 -4.16
N GLN A 302 -14.38 -4.65 -3.62
CA GLN A 302 -13.52 -3.55 -3.13
C GLN A 302 -12.52 -3.98 -2.05
N GLU A 303 -12.83 -5.04 -1.33
CA GLU A 303 -11.99 -5.63 -0.27
C GLU A 303 -10.61 -6.10 -0.74
N ILE A 304 -10.47 -6.40 -2.06
CA ILE A 304 -9.17 -6.82 -2.62
C ILE A 304 -8.19 -5.64 -2.78
N ILE A 305 -8.66 -4.39 -2.70
CA ILE A 305 -7.81 -3.21 -2.88
C ILE A 305 -6.84 -3.11 -1.68
N PRO A 306 -5.52 -3.24 -1.90
CA PRO A 306 -4.54 -3.17 -0.82
C PRO A 306 -4.37 -1.73 -0.32
N VAL A 307 -3.86 -1.59 0.89
CA VAL A 307 -3.45 -0.28 1.42
C VAL A 307 -2.23 0.23 0.64
N HIS A 308 -2.34 1.41 0.06
CA HIS A 308 -1.31 1.97 -0.80
C HIS A 308 -0.35 2.88 -0.04
N ILE A 309 0.62 2.27 0.63
CA ILE A 309 1.72 2.94 1.33
C ILE A 309 3.03 2.23 1.01
N HIS A 310 4.03 2.98 0.53
CA HIS A 310 5.36 2.49 0.23
C HIS A 310 6.41 3.36 0.92
N LEU A 311 7.29 2.77 1.74
CA LEU A 311 8.44 3.47 2.33
C LEU A 311 9.52 3.60 1.26
N LYS A 312 9.53 4.74 0.56
CA LYS A 312 10.33 5.00 -0.64
C LYS A 312 11.78 5.26 -0.32
N SER A 313 12.07 6.08 0.69
CA SER A 313 13.44 6.37 1.08
C SER A 313 13.60 6.56 2.58
N VAL A 314 14.82 6.31 3.05
CA VAL A 314 15.25 6.51 4.44
C VAL A 314 16.56 7.26 4.45
N VAL A 315 16.64 8.32 5.23
CA VAL A 315 17.89 9.07 5.47
C VAL A 315 18.39 8.72 6.85
N LEU A 316 19.63 8.21 6.94
CA LEU A 316 20.32 7.88 8.19
C LEU A 316 21.38 8.95 8.45
N PRO A 317 21.11 9.96 9.30
CA PRO A 317 22.08 11.03 9.56
C PRO A 317 23.25 10.51 10.40
N LYS A 318 24.47 10.92 10.00
CA LYS A 318 25.73 10.53 10.66
C LYS A 318 25.91 9.03 10.85
N PHE A 319 25.42 8.21 9.90
CA PHE A 319 25.61 6.77 9.88
C PHE A 319 27.08 6.48 9.57
N PHE A 320 27.81 5.97 10.56
CA PHE A 320 29.28 5.84 10.52
C PHE A 320 30.04 7.11 10.11
N GLY A 321 29.50 8.28 10.48
CA GLY A 321 30.10 9.59 10.23
C GLY A 321 29.49 10.37 9.07
N GLU A 322 28.82 9.71 8.14
CA GLU A 322 28.24 10.31 6.95
C GLU A 322 26.71 10.23 6.93
N ASN A 323 26.07 11.06 6.14
CA ASN A 323 24.64 10.95 5.90
C ASN A 323 24.39 9.93 4.79
N LEU A 324 23.74 8.83 5.12
CA LEU A 324 23.39 7.78 4.16
C LEU A 324 21.92 7.89 3.79
N THR A 325 21.64 8.03 2.50
CA THR A 325 20.26 7.93 1.96
C THR A 325 20.13 6.64 1.18
N VAL A 326 19.10 5.87 1.50
CA VAL A 326 18.75 4.64 0.79
C VAL A 326 17.36 4.80 0.20
N GLU A 327 17.22 4.38 -1.07
CA GLU A 327 15.95 4.40 -1.77
C GLU A 327 15.55 3.00 -2.24
N ALA A 328 14.25 2.73 -2.28
CA ALA A 328 13.68 1.51 -2.80
C ALA A 328 12.82 1.79 -4.04
N PRO A 329 12.89 0.97 -5.09
CA PRO A 329 11.96 1.06 -6.22
C PRO A 329 10.53 0.73 -5.77
N LEU A 330 9.54 1.25 -6.49
CA LEU A 330 8.15 0.89 -6.26
C LEU A 330 7.94 -0.60 -6.55
N MET A 331 7.07 -1.22 -5.78
CA MET A 331 6.76 -2.65 -5.89
C MET A 331 5.28 -2.88 -6.20
N PRO A 332 4.92 -4.02 -6.80
CA PRO A 332 3.52 -4.45 -6.87
C PRO A 332 2.91 -4.54 -5.45
N PRO A 333 1.64 -4.22 -5.24
CA PRO A 333 0.69 -3.68 -6.24
C PRO A 333 0.75 -2.17 -6.44
N PHE A 334 1.59 -1.46 -5.69
CA PHE A 334 1.67 0.01 -5.67
C PHE A 334 2.04 0.58 -7.05
N ASP A 335 3.09 0.05 -7.69
CA ASP A 335 3.55 0.49 -9.02
C ASP A 335 2.46 0.30 -10.08
N TRP A 336 1.78 -0.86 -10.07
CA TRP A 336 0.67 -1.12 -10.98
C TRP A 336 -0.45 -0.08 -10.81
N THR A 337 -0.82 0.24 -9.56
CA THR A 337 -1.86 1.23 -9.27
C THR A 337 -1.47 2.62 -9.75
N CYS A 338 -0.20 3.01 -9.60
CA CYS A 338 0.30 4.28 -10.12
C CYS A 338 0.10 4.38 -11.64
N LYS A 339 0.37 3.31 -12.37
CA LYS A 339 0.18 3.22 -13.83
C LYS A 339 -1.30 3.27 -14.21
N GLN A 340 -2.18 2.56 -13.48
CA GLN A 340 -3.62 2.55 -13.75
C GLN A 340 -4.28 3.93 -13.52
N LEU A 341 -3.79 4.67 -12.53
CA LEU A 341 -4.29 5.99 -12.19
C LEU A 341 -3.61 7.12 -12.97
N ASP A 342 -2.67 6.77 -13.87
CA ASP A 342 -1.93 7.70 -14.74
C ASP A 342 -1.25 8.83 -13.96
N PHE A 343 -0.61 8.50 -12.83
CA PHE A 343 0.16 9.47 -12.09
C PHE A 343 1.41 9.89 -12.87
N LYS A 344 1.51 11.18 -13.15
CA LYS A 344 2.69 11.80 -13.78
C LYS A 344 3.69 12.18 -12.69
N TYR A 345 4.66 11.32 -12.44
CA TYR A 345 5.78 11.63 -11.56
C TYR A 345 7.10 11.35 -12.30
N LEU A 346 8.03 12.26 -12.15
CA LEU A 346 9.37 12.05 -12.68
C LEU A 346 10.02 10.91 -11.89
N MET A 347 10.14 9.74 -12.50
CA MET A 347 11.09 8.74 -12.00
C MET A 347 12.47 9.38 -12.08
N PRO A 348 13.26 9.44 -10.98
CA PRO A 348 14.68 9.74 -11.13
C PRO A 348 15.23 8.71 -12.11
N ILE A 349 15.85 9.19 -13.19
CA ILE A 349 16.58 8.34 -14.13
C ILE A 349 17.57 7.57 -13.25
N MET A 350 17.40 6.24 -13.17
CA MET A 350 18.37 5.39 -12.50
C MET A 350 19.68 5.59 -13.24
N SER A 351 20.54 6.44 -12.69
CA SER A 351 21.93 6.48 -13.11
C SER A 351 22.55 5.14 -12.71
N HIS A 352 22.70 4.24 -13.68
CA HIS A 352 23.57 3.08 -13.59
C HIS A 352 25.01 3.58 -13.34
N LYS A 353 25.33 3.88 -12.08
CA LYS A 353 26.68 4.09 -11.62
C LYS A 353 26.88 3.31 -10.33
N ALA A 354 27.11 2.03 -10.48
CA ALA A 354 27.88 1.20 -9.55
C ALA A 354 28.07 -0.20 -10.17
N GLN A 355 28.63 -0.24 -11.36
CA GLN A 355 29.36 -1.41 -11.86
C GLN A 355 30.66 -0.87 -12.44
N SER A 356 31.70 -0.82 -11.61
CA SER A 356 33.11 -0.98 -11.98
C SER A 356 33.97 -0.67 -10.76
N SER A 357 34.38 -1.66 -10.04
CA SER A 357 35.79 -1.96 -9.74
C SER A 357 35.83 -3.22 -8.90
N LEU A 358 36.44 -4.16 -9.51
CA LEU A 358 37.01 -5.39 -8.98
C LEU A 358 37.71 -5.20 -7.64
#